data_ddcb5de091a445fe808e79fce13b5e11
#
_entry.id   ddcb5de091a445fe808e79fce13b5e11
#
_cell.length_a   1.000
_cell.length_b   1.000
_cell.length_c   1.000
_cell.angle_alpha   90.00
_cell.angle_beta   90.00
_cell.angle_gamma   90.00
#
_symmetry.space_group_name_H-M   'P 1'
#
loop_
_entity.id
_entity.type
_entity.pdbx_description
1 polymer ?
#
loop_
_entity_poly.entity_id
_entity_poly.type
_entity_poly.pdbx_seq_one_letter_code
_entity_poly.pdbx_strand_id
1 'polypeptide(L)'
;MQERDRSRDCGNLTKSDLPGIPKAVQFIRGRNHIASELGRALRSPAVAIGNFDGVHLGHRVLLQEARRIASACGGDTVALTFDPHPARFFAPSLAPPMLASLARRAELLGEAGADIVLAEPFTAEFARLSAEEFVEQVLATDLGARHVVVGADFSFGKDRRGNAALLARMTEKLGIGLSIIPQVAANGLVCSSTKVREFILAGRVEGAQLLLGRPFEIDGLVVHGLERGRKLGVPTINLAYEGEILPKPGVYAGRARRLDGNQAAHAAAISIGTNPTFTKPGDPELFIEAHLLDFIGDLYDARMRIQFLTHLREQRRFASVDELIVAMQADIARTREICL
;
A
#
# COMPACT_ATOMS: atom_id res chain seq x y z
N MET A 1 -15.33 8.66 -35.24
CA MET A 1 -14.21 8.85 -34.30
C MET A 1 -14.86 9.16 -32.97
N GLN A 2 -15.15 8.08 -32.20
CA GLN A 2 -15.92 8.15 -30.96
C GLN A 2 -14.91 8.14 -29.80
N GLU A 3 -14.82 9.24 -29.08
CA GLU A 3 -14.23 9.32 -27.74
C GLU A 3 -15.03 8.42 -26.81
N ARG A 4 -14.44 7.32 -26.40
CA ARG A 4 -15.00 6.52 -25.31
C ARG A 4 -14.72 7.25 -24.01
N ASP A 5 -15.77 7.85 -23.50
CA ASP A 5 -15.90 8.36 -22.14
C ASP A 5 -15.47 7.24 -21.14
N ARG A 6 -14.31 7.42 -20.49
CA ARG A 6 -13.82 6.55 -19.41
C ARG A 6 -14.19 7.13 -18.05
N SER A 7 -15.41 7.58 -17.88
CA SER A 7 -16.01 7.66 -16.56
C SER A 7 -16.36 6.23 -16.11
N ARG A 8 -15.37 5.48 -15.62
CA ARG A 8 -15.66 4.22 -14.95
C ARG A 8 -16.47 4.53 -13.70
N ASP A 9 -17.71 4.14 -13.79
CA ASP A 9 -18.64 3.99 -12.68
C ASP A 9 -17.87 3.47 -11.45
N CYS A 10 -17.83 4.27 -10.38
CA CYS A 10 -17.30 3.82 -9.09
C CYS A 10 -18.29 2.85 -8.45
N GLY A 11 -18.54 1.73 -9.13
CA GLY A 11 -19.33 0.62 -8.61
C GLY A 11 -18.78 0.17 -7.26
N ASN A 12 -19.65 -0.26 -6.38
CA ASN A 12 -19.34 -0.82 -5.06
C ASN A 12 -18.34 -1.97 -5.19
N LEU A 13 -17.03 -1.67 -5.02
CA LEU A 13 -16.01 -2.69 -4.87
C LEU A 13 -16.22 -3.40 -3.54
N THR A 14 -16.51 -4.68 -3.59
CA THR A 14 -16.65 -5.56 -2.43
C THR A 14 -15.32 -6.27 -2.13
N LYS A 15 -15.25 -7.01 -1.03
CA LYS A 15 -14.08 -7.84 -0.70
C LYS A 15 -13.70 -8.83 -1.82
N SER A 16 -14.70 -9.31 -2.60
CA SER A 16 -14.49 -10.17 -3.75
C SER A 16 -13.77 -9.49 -4.91
N ASP A 17 -13.88 -8.17 -5.00
CA ASP A 17 -13.28 -7.37 -6.08
C ASP A 17 -11.83 -6.94 -5.76
N LEU A 18 -11.38 -7.20 -4.52
CA LEU A 18 -10.03 -6.94 -4.02
C LEU A 18 -9.37 -8.27 -3.60
N PRO A 19 -8.87 -9.07 -4.54
CA PRO A 19 -8.19 -10.32 -4.21
C PRO A 19 -6.95 -10.06 -3.36
N GLY A 20 -6.71 -10.92 -2.35
CA GLY A 20 -5.54 -10.84 -1.47
C GLY A 20 -5.84 -10.45 -0.02
N ILE A 21 -7.02 -9.89 0.30
CA ILE A 21 -7.36 -9.56 1.70
C ILE A 21 -7.53 -10.85 2.51
N PRO A 22 -6.80 -11.02 3.64
CA PRO A 22 -6.92 -12.18 4.50
C PRO A 22 -8.37 -12.42 4.95
N LYS A 23 -8.79 -13.68 5.03
CA LYS A 23 -10.15 -14.04 5.49
C LYS A 23 -10.48 -13.50 6.89
N ALA A 24 -9.45 -13.29 7.72
CA ALA A 24 -9.59 -12.76 9.08
C ALA A 24 -9.93 -11.28 9.16
N VAL A 25 -9.67 -10.49 8.09
CA VAL A 25 -9.96 -9.05 8.05
C VAL A 25 -11.21 -8.79 7.24
N GLN A 26 -12.12 -8.00 7.82
CA GLN A 26 -13.30 -7.54 7.08
C GLN A 26 -12.99 -6.20 6.41
N PHE A 27 -13.13 -6.15 5.09
CA PHE A 27 -12.99 -4.93 4.31
C PHE A 27 -14.38 -4.38 3.97
N ILE A 28 -14.61 -3.10 4.33
CA ILE A 28 -15.88 -2.42 4.11
C ILE A 28 -15.61 -1.10 3.38
N ARG A 29 -16.33 -0.86 2.31
CA ARG A 29 -16.27 0.41 1.58
C ARG A 29 -17.47 1.28 1.92
N GLY A 30 -17.20 2.39 2.64
CA GLY A 30 -18.21 3.33 3.11
C GLY A 30 -18.91 2.88 4.40
N ARG A 31 -18.98 3.79 5.35
CA ARG A 31 -19.58 3.55 6.67
C ARG A 31 -21.05 3.15 6.62
N ASN A 32 -21.76 3.56 5.56
CA ASN A 32 -23.18 3.22 5.36
C ASN A 32 -23.41 1.71 5.13
N HIS A 33 -22.37 0.95 4.80
CA HIS A 33 -22.45 -0.48 4.53
C HIS A 33 -22.04 -1.35 5.73
N ILE A 34 -21.64 -0.75 6.86
CA ILE A 34 -21.15 -1.50 8.03
C ILE A 34 -22.16 -2.55 8.47
N ALA A 35 -23.41 -2.17 8.70
CA ALA A 35 -24.42 -3.08 9.21
C ALA A 35 -24.76 -4.20 8.21
N SER A 36 -24.80 -3.90 6.91
CA SER A 36 -25.09 -4.89 5.86
C SER A 36 -23.94 -5.88 5.67
N GLU A 37 -22.69 -5.39 5.68
CA GLU A 37 -21.50 -6.25 5.45
C GLU A 37 -21.15 -7.10 6.68
N LEU A 38 -21.35 -6.55 7.91
CA LEU A 38 -21.09 -7.29 9.14
C LEU A 38 -22.26 -8.13 9.61
N GLY A 39 -23.50 -7.87 9.13
CA GLY A 39 -24.74 -8.41 9.71
C GLY A 39 -25.02 -7.91 11.13
N ARG A 40 -24.29 -6.87 11.59
CA ARG A 40 -24.42 -6.27 12.93
C ARG A 40 -23.81 -4.86 12.95
N ALA A 41 -24.11 -4.10 13.99
CA ALA A 41 -23.37 -2.87 14.31
C ALA A 41 -21.95 -3.20 14.82
N LEU A 42 -21.05 -2.20 14.80
CA LEU A 42 -19.76 -2.28 15.48
C LEU A 42 -19.94 -2.46 16.99
N ARG A 43 -19.10 -3.27 17.61
CA ARG A 43 -19.11 -3.51 19.06
C ARG A 43 -18.01 -2.69 19.71
N SER A 44 -18.38 -1.74 20.57
CA SER A 44 -17.43 -0.91 21.34
C SER A 44 -16.15 -0.58 20.56
N PRO A 45 -16.25 0.03 19.36
CA PRO A 45 -15.11 0.10 18.45
C PRO A 45 -14.03 1.05 18.94
N ALA A 46 -12.76 0.58 18.86
CA ALA A 46 -11.59 1.42 18.91
C ALA A 46 -11.15 1.73 17.47
N VAL A 47 -11.20 3.01 17.09
CA VAL A 47 -11.03 3.47 15.71
C VAL A 47 -9.67 4.14 15.54
N ALA A 48 -8.75 3.51 14.83
CA ALA A 48 -7.52 4.16 14.37
C ALA A 48 -7.79 4.89 13.05
N ILE A 49 -7.41 6.17 12.97
CA ILE A 49 -7.71 7.00 11.79
C ILE A 49 -6.42 7.43 11.10
N GLY A 50 -6.36 7.24 9.79
CA GLY A 50 -5.23 7.69 8.98
C GLY A 50 -5.36 7.35 7.50
N ASN A 51 -4.52 7.95 6.67
CA ASN A 51 -4.42 7.56 5.27
C ASN A 51 -3.79 6.18 5.09
N PHE A 52 -2.98 5.77 6.05
CA PHE A 52 -2.32 4.47 6.15
C PHE A 52 -1.57 4.03 4.88
N ASP A 53 -1.11 5.00 4.07
CA ASP A 53 -0.36 4.66 2.87
C ASP A 53 0.98 4.02 3.21
N GLY A 54 1.17 2.79 2.71
CA GLY A 54 2.33 1.96 2.97
C GLY A 54 2.37 1.28 4.34
N VAL A 55 1.47 1.58 5.27
CA VAL A 55 1.38 0.98 6.62
C VAL A 55 2.76 0.83 7.28
N HIS A 56 3.46 1.95 7.45
CA HIS A 56 4.78 2.01 8.10
C HIS A 56 4.69 1.78 9.61
N LEU A 57 5.84 1.66 10.30
CA LEU A 57 5.89 1.36 11.74
C LEU A 57 5.06 2.33 12.59
N GLY A 58 5.02 3.62 12.25
CA GLY A 58 4.14 4.59 12.94
C GLY A 58 2.66 4.22 12.84
N HIS A 59 2.18 3.80 11.66
CA HIS A 59 0.81 3.33 11.48
C HIS A 59 0.53 2.06 12.29
N ARG A 60 1.49 1.13 12.36
CA ARG A 60 1.34 -0.11 13.14
C ARG A 60 1.15 0.17 14.62
N VAL A 61 1.85 1.17 15.17
CA VAL A 61 1.68 1.58 16.59
C VAL A 61 0.25 2.09 16.86
N LEU A 62 -0.34 2.87 15.91
CA LEU A 62 -1.75 3.30 16.05
C LEU A 62 -2.69 2.09 16.11
N LEU A 63 -2.49 1.11 15.21
CA LEU A 63 -3.33 -0.10 15.16
C LEU A 63 -3.15 -0.97 16.40
N GLN A 64 -1.91 -1.12 16.89
CA GLN A 64 -1.62 -1.88 18.11
C GLN A 64 -2.29 -1.26 19.34
N GLU A 65 -2.29 0.07 19.46
CA GLU A 65 -2.99 0.75 20.54
C GLU A 65 -4.51 0.58 20.43
N ALA A 66 -5.08 0.77 19.22
CA ALA A 66 -6.50 0.52 19.00
C ALA A 66 -6.89 -0.92 19.37
N ARG A 67 -6.08 -1.90 18.96
CA ARG A 67 -6.31 -3.31 19.28
C ARG A 67 -6.22 -3.57 20.79
N ARG A 68 -5.25 -3.00 21.47
CA ARG A 68 -5.10 -3.13 22.93
C ARG A 68 -6.39 -2.65 23.64
N ILE A 69 -6.91 -1.50 23.21
CA ILE A 69 -8.11 -0.90 23.81
C ILE A 69 -9.35 -1.74 23.46
N ALA A 70 -9.55 -2.09 22.18
CA ALA A 70 -10.68 -2.90 21.75
C ALA A 70 -10.72 -4.25 22.48
N SER A 71 -9.57 -4.92 22.59
CA SER A 71 -9.46 -6.21 23.29
C SER A 71 -9.86 -6.13 24.76
N ALA A 72 -9.53 -5.05 25.44
CA ALA A 72 -9.90 -4.85 26.86
C ALA A 72 -11.42 -4.73 27.07
N CYS A 73 -12.18 -4.32 26.02
CA CYS A 73 -13.62 -4.12 26.06
C CYS A 73 -14.40 -5.21 25.29
N GLY A 74 -13.73 -6.22 24.73
CA GLY A 74 -14.35 -7.18 23.81
C GLY A 74 -14.91 -6.52 22.54
N GLY A 75 -14.31 -5.41 22.13
CA GLY A 75 -14.74 -4.55 21.01
C GLY A 75 -14.03 -4.88 19.70
N ASP A 76 -14.42 -4.16 18.65
CA ASP A 76 -13.84 -4.26 17.31
C ASP A 76 -12.69 -3.25 17.12
N THR A 77 -11.60 -3.69 16.52
CA THR A 77 -10.48 -2.82 16.11
C THR A 77 -10.75 -2.34 14.69
N VAL A 78 -11.02 -1.05 14.51
CA VAL A 78 -11.37 -0.46 13.21
C VAL A 78 -10.23 0.41 12.70
N ALA A 79 -9.75 0.14 11.49
CA ALA A 79 -8.88 1.05 10.74
C ALA A 79 -9.74 1.87 9.78
N LEU A 80 -9.94 3.17 10.07
CA LEU A 80 -10.63 4.11 9.19
C LEU A 80 -9.60 4.75 8.25
N THR A 81 -9.73 4.45 6.97
CA THR A 81 -8.91 5.03 5.89
C THR A 81 -9.79 5.63 4.80
N PHE A 82 -9.19 6.29 3.81
CA PHE A 82 -9.93 7.02 2.78
C PHE A 82 -9.56 6.52 1.38
N ASP A 83 -10.57 6.48 0.49
CA ASP A 83 -10.38 6.11 -0.91
C ASP A 83 -11.31 6.94 -1.83
N PRO A 84 -10.73 7.72 -2.81
CA PRO A 84 -9.30 7.92 -3.03
C PRO A 84 -8.59 8.61 -1.87
N HIS A 85 -7.26 8.55 -1.86
CA HIS A 85 -6.44 9.31 -0.91
C HIS A 85 -6.77 10.81 -1.00
N PRO A 86 -6.96 11.54 0.12
CA PRO A 86 -7.37 12.94 0.11
C PRO A 86 -6.53 13.84 -0.82
N ALA A 87 -5.21 13.64 -0.87
CA ALA A 87 -4.37 14.39 -1.81
C ALA A 87 -4.73 14.15 -3.28
N ARG A 88 -5.13 12.92 -3.65
CA ARG A 88 -5.59 12.63 -5.02
C ARG A 88 -6.93 13.27 -5.34
N PHE A 89 -7.79 13.43 -4.35
CA PHE A 89 -9.06 14.11 -4.52
C PHE A 89 -8.88 15.61 -4.76
N PHE A 90 -8.05 16.27 -3.93
CA PHE A 90 -7.88 17.74 -4.02
C PHE A 90 -6.95 18.20 -5.15
N ALA A 91 -5.90 17.43 -5.44
CA ALA A 91 -4.88 17.79 -6.43
C ALA A 91 -4.37 16.52 -7.16
N PRO A 92 -5.17 15.94 -8.08
CA PRO A 92 -4.84 14.67 -8.74
C PRO A 92 -3.47 14.65 -9.41
N SER A 93 -3.10 15.73 -10.07
CA SER A 93 -1.81 15.87 -10.78
C SER A 93 -0.59 16.09 -9.87
N LEU A 94 -0.81 16.54 -8.63
CA LEU A 94 0.23 16.82 -7.64
C LEU A 94 0.27 15.77 -6.53
N ALA A 95 -0.70 14.86 -6.52
CA ALA A 95 -0.77 13.82 -5.50
C ALA A 95 0.45 12.87 -5.61
N PRO A 96 1.09 12.55 -4.49
CA PRO A 96 2.20 11.61 -4.52
C PRO A 96 1.70 10.22 -4.95
N PRO A 97 2.53 9.43 -5.66
CA PRO A 97 2.18 8.06 -5.98
C PRO A 97 2.00 7.24 -4.69
N MET A 98 1.08 6.28 -4.73
CA MET A 98 0.75 5.46 -3.57
C MET A 98 1.86 4.44 -3.29
N LEU A 99 2.10 4.17 -2.01
CA LEU A 99 3.05 3.14 -1.55
C LEU A 99 2.46 1.73 -1.60
N ALA A 100 1.13 1.61 -1.62
CA ALA A 100 0.43 0.34 -1.71
C ALA A 100 -0.95 0.55 -2.35
N SER A 101 -1.42 -0.44 -3.11
CA SER A 101 -2.81 -0.51 -3.57
C SER A 101 -3.78 -0.57 -2.38
N LEU A 102 -5.06 -0.26 -2.63
CA LEU A 102 -6.08 -0.34 -1.57
C LEU A 102 -6.19 -1.76 -1.00
N ALA A 103 -6.11 -2.78 -1.86
CA ALA A 103 -6.13 -4.18 -1.45
C ALA A 103 -4.95 -4.51 -0.53
N ARG A 104 -3.73 -4.16 -0.95
CA ARG A 104 -2.53 -4.43 -0.13
C ARG A 104 -2.53 -3.63 1.17
N ARG A 105 -3.01 -2.40 1.15
CA ARG A 105 -3.19 -1.57 2.35
C ARG A 105 -4.14 -2.23 3.35
N ALA A 106 -5.26 -2.78 2.87
CA ALA A 106 -6.21 -3.50 3.72
C ALA A 106 -5.60 -4.76 4.35
N GLU A 107 -4.84 -5.56 3.58
CA GLU A 107 -4.09 -6.70 4.12
C GLU A 107 -3.12 -6.27 5.23
N LEU A 108 -2.31 -5.24 4.96
CA LEU A 108 -1.30 -4.74 5.89
C LEU A 108 -1.93 -4.18 7.18
N LEU A 109 -3.09 -3.55 7.09
CA LEU A 109 -3.83 -3.07 8.26
C LEU A 109 -4.34 -4.23 9.10
N GLY A 110 -4.80 -5.30 8.47
CA GLY A 110 -5.17 -6.53 9.15
C GLY A 110 -3.99 -7.22 9.81
N GLU A 111 -2.86 -7.33 9.11
CA GLU A 111 -1.60 -7.84 9.68
C GLU A 111 -1.14 -6.99 10.89
N ALA A 112 -1.45 -5.68 10.90
CA ALA A 112 -1.15 -4.77 12.00
C ALA A 112 -2.15 -4.85 13.16
N GLY A 113 -3.25 -5.61 13.00
CA GLY A 113 -4.20 -5.90 14.08
C GLY A 113 -5.60 -5.31 13.92
N ALA A 114 -5.96 -4.76 12.76
CA ALA A 114 -7.32 -4.36 12.48
C ALA A 114 -8.22 -5.59 12.26
N ASP A 115 -9.38 -5.63 12.91
CA ASP A 115 -10.42 -6.61 12.64
C ASP A 115 -11.25 -6.17 11.41
N ILE A 116 -11.42 -4.85 11.28
CA ILE A 116 -12.20 -4.21 10.21
C ILE A 116 -11.37 -3.08 9.59
N VAL A 117 -11.29 -3.09 8.27
CA VAL A 117 -10.74 -1.98 7.49
C VAL A 117 -11.89 -1.28 6.80
N LEU A 118 -12.18 -0.08 7.24
CA LEU A 118 -13.20 0.79 6.67
C LEU A 118 -12.56 1.80 5.72
N ALA A 119 -12.73 1.61 4.43
CA ALA A 119 -12.32 2.55 3.40
C ALA A 119 -13.47 3.51 3.11
N GLU A 120 -13.43 4.68 3.70
CA GLU A 120 -14.46 5.71 3.50
C GLU A 120 -14.25 6.39 2.14
N PRO A 121 -15.28 6.46 1.27
CA PRO A 121 -15.22 7.20 0.03
C PRO A 121 -14.95 8.68 0.28
N PHE A 122 -13.80 9.18 -0.22
CA PHE A 122 -13.45 10.59 -0.08
C PHE A 122 -14.07 11.39 -1.22
N THR A 123 -15.33 11.80 -1.03
CA THR A 123 -16.13 12.54 -2.00
C THR A 123 -16.12 14.03 -1.72
N ALA A 124 -16.65 14.83 -2.66
CA ALA A 124 -16.84 16.27 -2.47
C ALA A 124 -17.77 16.57 -1.28
N GLU A 125 -18.75 15.72 -1.00
CA GLU A 125 -19.65 15.82 0.13
C GLU A 125 -18.90 15.56 1.45
N PHE A 126 -18.15 14.46 1.52
CA PHE A 126 -17.33 14.14 2.69
C PHE A 126 -16.27 15.22 2.98
N ALA A 127 -15.64 15.76 1.93
CA ALA A 127 -14.63 16.81 2.04
C ALA A 127 -15.18 18.16 2.57
N ARG A 128 -16.50 18.38 2.53
CA ARG A 128 -17.17 19.58 3.06
C ARG A 128 -17.47 19.52 4.55
N LEU A 129 -17.43 18.32 5.16
CA LEU A 129 -17.68 18.15 6.58
C LEU A 129 -16.74 19.05 7.40
N SER A 130 -17.28 19.86 8.28
CA SER A 130 -16.49 20.57 9.29
C SER A 130 -15.77 19.59 10.21
N ALA A 131 -14.84 20.06 11.00
CA ALA A 131 -14.18 19.21 11.97
C ALA A 131 -15.17 18.69 13.02
N GLU A 132 -16.10 19.52 13.42
CA GLU A 132 -17.18 19.20 14.38
C GLU A 132 -18.10 18.12 13.81
N GLU A 133 -18.60 18.31 12.58
CA GLU A 133 -19.47 17.34 11.91
C GLU A 133 -18.77 16.00 11.72
N PHE A 134 -17.48 15.98 11.40
CA PHE A 134 -16.73 14.73 11.31
C PHE A 134 -16.73 13.97 12.63
N VAL A 135 -16.52 14.64 13.76
CA VAL A 135 -16.51 13.96 15.07
C VAL A 135 -17.93 13.53 15.49
N GLU A 136 -18.93 14.38 15.33
CA GLU A 136 -20.31 14.10 15.79
C GLU A 136 -21.01 13.09 14.89
N GLN A 137 -20.94 13.24 13.57
CA GLN A 137 -21.64 12.36 12.63
C GLN A 137 -20.85 11.08 12.37
N VAL A 138 -19.57 11.21 11.94
CA VAL A 138 -18.80 10.04 11.50
C VAL A 138 -18.34 9.20 12.70
N LEU A 139 -17.67 9.82 13.68
CA LEU A 139 -17.08 9.05 14.77
C LEU A 139 -18.13 8.64 15.82
N ALA A 140 -18.96 9.59 16.28
CA ALA A 140 -19.89 9.30 17.36
C ALA A 140 -21.15 8.58 16.86
N THR A 141 -21.81 9.08 15.80
CA THR A 141 -23.10 8.56 15.35
C THR A 141 -22.94 7.33 14.46
N ASP A 142 -22.21 7.46 13.34
CA ASP A 142 -22.18 6.41 12.34
C ASP A 142 -21.32 5.22 12.79
N LEU A 143 -20.15 5.48 13.41
CA LEU A 143 -19.25 4.43 13.90
C LEU A 143 -19.54 4.02 15.35
N GLY A 144 -20.20 4.84 16.15
CA GLY A 144 -20.39 4.60 17.57
C GLY A 144 -19.06 4.44 18.32
N ALA A 145 -18.04 5.21 17.91
CA ALA A 145 -16.68 5.08 18.42
C ALA A 145 -16.64 5.20 19.95
N ARG A 146 -16.06 4.20 20.61
CA ARG A 146 -15.81 4.23 22.06
C ARG A 146 -14.42 4.76 22.37
N HIS A 147 -13.49 4.61 21.44
CA HIS A 147 -12.15 5.17 21.53
C HIS A 147 -11.62 5.52 20.14
N VAL A 148 -10.91 6.63 20.05
CA VAL A 148 -10.25 7.10 18.82
C VAL A 148 -8.75 7.11 19.04
N VAL A 149 -7.98 6.64 18.05
CA VAL A 149 -6.52 6.63 18.05
C VAL A 149 -6.02 7.37 16.82
N VAL A 150 -5.21 8.41 17.03
CA VAL A 150 -4.65 9.24 15.96
C VAL A 150 -3.17 9.55 16.20
N GLY A 151 -2.44 9.93 15.15
CA GLY A 151 -1.10 10.51 15.28
C GLY A 151 -1.15 11.96 15.80
N ALA A 152 -0.06 12.42 16.39
CA ALA A 152 0.04 13.78 16.92
C ALA A 152 -0.07 14.88 15.83
N ASP A 153 0.21 14.54 14.58
CA ASP A 153 0.09 15.41 13.41
C ASP A 153 -1.25 15.30 12.67
N PHE A 154 -2.21 14.58 13.28
CA PHE A 154 -3.52 14.36 12.67
C PHE A 154 -4.27 15.68 12.48
N SER A 155 -4.75 15.87 11.24
CA SER A 155 -5.62 17.00 10.89
C SER A 155 -6.79 16.50 10.05
N PHE A 156 -7.97 17.08 10.27
CA PHE A 156 -9.22 16.60 9.68
C PHE A 156 -10.23 17.73 9.45
N GLY A 157 -11.35 17.36 8.81
CA GLY A 157 -12.42 18.28 8.48
C GLY A 157 -12.03 19.26 7.34
N LYS A 158 -13.00 20.05 6.93
CA LYS A 158 -12.86 21.03 5.86
C LYS A 158 -11.68 21.96 6.13
N ASP A 159 -10.86 22.19 5.12
CA ASP A 159 -9.67 23.05 5.16
C ASP A 159 -8.64 22.64 6.24
N ARG A 160 -8.68 21.38 6.73
CA ARG A 160 -7.83 20.85 7.80
C ARG A 160 -7.91 21.67 9.10
N ARG A 161 -9.07 22.22 9.42
CA ARG A 161 -9.28 23.04 10.63
C ARG A 161 -9.33 22.21 11.90
N GLY A 162 -9.62 20.91 11.81
CA GLY A 162 -9.54 19.96 12.90
C GLY A 162 -8.09 19.58 13.20
N ASN A 163 -7.75 19.53 14.48
CA ASN A 163 -6.45 19.11 15.00
C ASN A 163 -6.64 18.29 16.29
N ALA A 164 -5.53 17.77 16.83
CA ALA A 164 -5.55 16.95 18.04
C ALA A 164 -6.20 17.65 19.25
N ALA A 165 -6.03 18.98 19.42
CA ALA A 165 -6.62 19.72 20.52
C ALA A 165 -8.16 19.86 20.39
N LEU A 166 -8.66 20.12 19.18
CA LEU A 166 -10.10 20.14 18.94
C LEU A 166 -10.69 18.75 19.13
N LEU A 167 -10.03 17.71 18.60
CA LEU A 167 -10.48 16.34 18.77
C LEU A 167 -10.58 15.95 20.24
N ALA A 168 -9.58 16.33 21.07
CA ALA A 168 -9.60 16.04 22.51
C ALA A 168 -10.81 16.67 23.21
N ARG A 169 -11.10 17.95 22.95
CA ARG A 169 -12.26 18.63 23.55
C ARG A 169 -13.59 17.99 23.14
N MET A 170 -13.71 17.61 21.87
CA MET A 170 -14.96 17.03 21.36
C MET A 170 -15.18 15.60 21.85
N THR A 171 -14.14 14.78 21.84
CA THR A 171 -14.23 13.40 22.33
C THR A 171 -14.53 13.35 23.82
N GLU A 172 -13.93 14.24 24.63
CA GLU A 172 -14.26 14.39 26.06
C GLU A 172 -15.73 14.71 26.27
N LYS A 173 -16.25 15.72 25.54
CA LYS A 173 -17.67 16.11 25.59
C LYS A 173 -18.65 14.97 25.24
N LEU A 174 -18.24 14.10 24.32
CA LEU A 174 -19.03 12.97 23.81
C LEU A 174 -18.82 11.67 24.61
N GLY A 175 -17.94 11.67 25.62
CA GLY A 175 -17.57 10.46 26.37
C GLY A 175 -16.83 9.43 25.55
N ILE A 176 -16.09 9.85 24.51
CA ILE A 176 -15.25 9.01 23.65
C ILE A 176 -13.81 9.09 24.16
N GLY A 177 -13.17 7.94 24.40
CA GLY A 177 -11.75 7.91 24.74
C GLY A 177 -10.87 8.38 23.58
N LEU A 178 -9.69 8.93 23.89
CA LEU A 178 -8.74 9.39 22.88
C LEU A 178 -7.31 9.00 23.24
N SER A 179 -6.59 8.41 22.28
CA SER A 179 -5.15 8.22 22.33
C SER A 179 -4.48 9.01 21.19
N ILE A 180 -3.57 9.91 21.55
CA ILE A 180 -2.75 10.64 20.59
C ILE A 180 -1.34 10.06 20.63
N ILE A 181 -0.95 9.40 19.55
CA ILE A 181 0.34 8.71 19.45
C ILE A 181 1.41 9.70 18.96
N PRO A 182 2.51 9.86 19.70
CA PRO A 182 3.61 10.71 19.23
C PRO A 182 4.26 10.15 17.97
N GLN A 183 5.06 10.98 17.31
CA GLN A 183 5.80 10.53 16.13
C GLN A 183 6.72 9.36 16.49
N VAL A 184 6.62 8.29 15.70
CA VAL A 184 7.42 7.08 15.85
C VAL A 184 8.69 7.23 15.02
N ALA A 185 9.84 6.89 15.59
CA ALA A 185 11.11 6.87 14.88
C ALA A 185 11.70 5.45 14.87
N ALA A 186 12.37 5.10 13.77
CA ALA A 186 13.15 3.87 13.62
C ALA A 186 14.57 4.27 13.19
N ASN A 187 15.58 3.81 13.93
CA ASN A 187 16.99 4.15 13.70
C ASN A 187 17.25 5.67 13.57
N GLY A 188 16.60 6.49 14.40
CA GLY A 188 16.73 7.94 14.38
C GLY A 188 15.96 8.66 13.27
N LEU A 189 15.23 7.93 12.42
CA LEU A 189 14.42 8.50 11.33
C LEU A 189 12.93 8.46 11.69
N VAL A 190 12.24 9.59 11.53
CA VAL A 190 10.79 9.66 11.71
C VAL A 190 10.08 8.80 10.66
N CYS A 191 9.21 7.89 11.11
CA CYS A 191 8.41 7.05 10.24
C CYS A 191 7.29 7.87 9.60
N SER A 192 7.37 8.11 8.29
CA SER A 192 6.32 8.77 7.52
C SER A 192 6.26 8.23 6.09
N SER A 193 5.06 8.27 5.48
CA SER A 193 4.88 7.86 4.07
C SER A 193 5.74 8.71 3.11
N THR A 194 5.95 9.99 3.43
CA THR A 194 6.84 10.88 2.65
C THR A 194 8.27 10.35 2.66
N LYS A 195 8.79 10.02 3.83
CA LYS A 195 10.17 9.52 3.96
C LYS A 195 10.36 8.16 3.30
N VAL A 196 9.36 7.29 3.39
CA VAL A 196 9.36 6.00 2.66
C VAL A 196 9.43 6.24 1.16
N ARG A 197 8.63 7.18 0.60
CA ARG A 197 8.67 7.52 -0.83
C ARG A 197 10.04 8.06 -1.26
N GLU A 198 10.64 8.93 -0.46
CA GLU A 198 11.99 9.45 -0.73
C GLU A 198 13.00 8.31 -0.90
N PHE A 199 12.98 7.33 0.00
CA PHE A 199 13.86 6.16 -0.08
C PHE A 199 13.58 5.31 -1.33
N ILE A 200 12.32 5.03 -1.63
CA ILE A 200 11.94 4.24 -2.81
C ILE A 200 12.38 4.94 -4.10
N LEU A 201 12.08 6.22 -4.25
CA LEU A 201 12.45 7.00 -5.44
C LEU A 201 13.97 7.15 -5.60
N ALA A 202 14.72 7.09 -4.51
CA ALA A 202 16.18 7.07 -4.53
C ALA A 202 16.78 5.68 -4.77
N GLY A 203 15.96 4.62 -4.89
CA GLY A 203 16.42 3.23 -5.02
C GLY A 203 16.93 2.62 -3.71
N ARG A 204 16.78 3.31 -2.58
CA ARG A 204 17.24 2.86 -1.25
C ARG A 204 16.16 2.01 -0.57
N VAL A 205 15.87 0.86 -1.15
CA VAL A 205 14.79 -0.02 -0.67
C VAL A 205 15.04 -0.55 0.75
N GLU A 206 16.31 -0.70 1.15
CA GLU A 206 16.70 -1.07 2.52
C GLU A 206 16.31 0.04 3.53
N GLY A 207 16.48 1.30 3.15
CA GLY A 207 16.05 2.45 3.95
C GLY A 207 14.52 2.50 4.12
N ALA A 208 13.78 2.19 3.06
CA ALA A 208 12.33 2.06 3.13
C ALA A 208 11.91 0.91 4.05
N GLN A 209 12.59 -0.23 3.99
CA GLN A 209 12.34 -1.39 4.85
C GLN A 209 12.47 -1.04 6.34
N LEU A 210 13.45 -0.21 6.73
CA LEU A 210 13.62 0.23 8.12
C LEU A 210 12.37 0.96 8.65
N LEU A 211 11.74 1.80 7.83
CA LEU A 211 10.56 2.55 8.22
C LEU A 211 9.26 1.76 8.09
N LEU A 212 9.19 0.85 7.12
CA LEU A 212 8.04 -0.03 6.89
C LEU A 212 8.01 -1.21 7.89
N GLY A 213 9.16 -1.61 8.43
CA GLY A 213 9.30 -2.84 9.23
C GLY A 213 9.16 -4.12 8.40
N ARG A 214 9.22 -4.01 7.07
CA ARG A 214 9.17 -5.10 6.09
C ARG A 214 9.75 -4.63 4.75
N PRO A 215 10.14 -5.55 3.85
CA PRO A 215 10.52 -5.15 2.50
C PRO A 215 9.42 -4.34 1.81
N PHE A 216 9.82 -3.38 0.97
CA PHE A 216 8.89 -2.73 0.06
C PHE A 216 8.44 -3.73 -1.00
N GLU A 217 7.19 -3.66 -1.41
CA GLU A 217 6.61 -4.65 -2.31
C GLU A 217 5.56 -4.04 -3.25
N ILE A 218 5.37 -4.69 -4.37
CA ILE A 218 4.41 -4.32 -5.41
C ILE A 218 3.67 -5.57 -5.85
N ASP A 219 2.36 -5.44 -6.03
CA ASP A 219 1.52 -6.47 -6.61
C ASP A 219 1.28 -6.18 -8.09
N GLY A 220 1.27 -7.22 -8.92
CA GLY A 220 1.01 -7.08 -10.34
C GLY A 220 0.55 -8.38 -11.00
N LEU A 221 0.03 -8.24 -12.22
CA LEU A 221 -0.35 -9.35 -13.07
C LEU A 221 0.80 -9.69 -14.01
N VAL A 222 1.14 -10.97 -14.15
CA VAL A 222 2.14 -11.40 -15.12
C VAL A 222 1.56 -11.29 -16.53
N VAL A 223 2.23 -10.54 -17.37
CA VAL A 223 1.82 -10.30 -18.76
C VAL A 223 2.90 -10.76 -19.74
N HIS A 224 2.50 -10.95 -21.00
CA HIS A 224 3.45 -11.24 -22.06
C HIS A 224 4.38 -10.06 -22.30
N GLY A 225 5.68 -10.32 -22.36
CA GLY A 225 6.71 -9.36 -22.69
C GLY A 225 7.44 -9.71 -23.99
N LEU A 226 8.60 -9.11 -24.23
CA LEU A 226 9.41 -9.33 -25.45
C LEU A 226 10.19 -10.65 -25.44
N GLU A 227 10.11 -11.46 -24.38
CA GLU A 227 10.78 -12.77 -24.21
C GLU A 227 12.30 -12.77 -24.47
N ARG A 228 12.96 -11.61 -24.36
CA ARG A 228 14.41 -11.47 -24.62
C ARG A 228 15.23 -12.29 -23.64
N GLY A 229 14.87 -12.29 -22.35
CA GLY A 229 15.55 -13.06 -21.31
C GLY A 229 15.52 -14.56 -21.58
N ARG A 230 14.39 -15.09 -22.07
CA ARG A 230 14.25 -16.51 -22.42
C ARG A 230 15.25 -16.96 -23.49
N LYS A 231 15.50 -16.11 -24.50
CA LYS A 231 16.47 -16.36 -25.56
C LYS A 231 17.93 -16.38 -25.06
N LEU A 232 18.17 -15.69 -23.94
CA LEU A 232 19.48 -15.60 -23.28
C LEU A 232 19.66 -16.64 -22.15
N GLY A 233 18.71 -17.58 -21.98
CA GLY A 233 18.77 -18.59 -20.92
C GLY A 233 18.36 -18.07 -19.52
N VAL A 234 17.86 -16.84 -19.41
CA VAL A 234 17.40 -16.21 -18.17
C VAL A 234 15.92 -15.77 -18.35
N PRO A 235 14.96 -16.73 -18.24
CA PRO A 235 13.56 -16.39 -18.41
C PRO A 235 13.09 -15.40 -17.34
N THR A 236 12.35 -14.37 -17.76
CA THR A 236 11.79 -13.33 -16.90
C THR A 236 10.27 -13.29 -17.03
N ILE A 237 9.59 -12.93 -15.94
CA ILE A 237 8.21 -12.49 -15.99
C ILE A 237 8.17 -10.97 -16.13
N ASN A 238 7.13 -10.46 -16.81
CA ASN A 238 6.84 -9.03 -16.91
C ASN A 238 5.60 -8.74 -16.08
N LEU A 239 5.64 -7.71 -15.23
CA LEU A 239 4.50 -7.34 -14.39
C LEU A 239 3.83 -6.08 -14.91
N ALA A 240 2.52 -6.19 -15.13
CA ALA A 240 1.61 -5.04 -15.15
C ALA A 240 1.22 -4.72 -13.71
N TYR A 241 1.47 -3.49 -13.27
CA TYR A 241 1.17 -3.00 -11.93
C TYR A 241 0.20 -1.80 -11.99
N GLU A 242 -0.48 -1.50 -10.89
CA GLU A 242 -1.55 -0.51 -10.86
C GLU A 242 -1.14 0.80 -10.16
N GLY A 243 -0.21 1.56 -10.77
CA GLY A 243 0.01 2.96 -10.39
C GLY A 243 0.58 3.24 -9.00
N GLU A 244 1.17 2.24 -8.34
CA GLU A 244 2.00 2.43 -7.16
C GLU A 244 3.35 3.04 -7.55
N ILE A 245 4.04 3.55 -6.53
CA ILE A 245 5.41 4.02 -6.70
C ILE A 245 6.35 2.87 -7.07
N LEU A 246 7.25 3.11 -8.02
CA LEU A 246 8.34 2.19 -8.32
C LEU A 246 9.66 2.69 -7.72
N PRO A 247 10.55 1.78 -7.33
CA PRO A 247 11.93 2.13 -7.07
C PRO A 247 12.61 2.73 -8.30
N LYS A 248 13.66 3.52 -8.06
CA LYS A 248 14.51 4.06 -9.13
C LYS A 248 14.89 2.97 -10.14
N PRO A 249 14.96 3.27 -11.45
CA PRO A 249 15.46 2.33 -12.44
C PRO A 249 16.80 1.70 -12.03
N GLY A 250 16.89 0.38 -12.10
CA GLY A 250 18.04 -0.40 -11.63
C GLY A 250 17.75 -1.88 -11.56
N VAL A 251 18.71 -2.65 -11.04
CA VAL A 251 18.57 -4.07 -10.75
C VAL A 251 18.56 -4.27 -9.24
N TYR A 252 17.65 -5.11 -8.77
CA TYR A 252 17.41 -5.37 -7.35
C TYR A 252 17.41 -6.87 -7.06
N ALA A 253 17.93 -7.24 -5.91
CA ALA A 253 17.64 -8.55 -5.32
C ALA A 253 16.32 -8.47 -4.57
N GLY A 254 15.52 -9.53 -4.69
CA GLY A 254 14.24 -9.59 -4.00
C GLY A 254 13.60 -10.96 -4.01
N ARG A 255 12.34 -11.02 -3.70
CA ARG A 255 11.53 -12.23 -3.71
C ARG A 255 10.25 -12.04 -4.49
N ALA A 256 9.82 -13.09 -5.20
CA ALA A 256 8.56 -13.13 -5.90
C ALA A 256 7.71 -14.28 -5.37
N ARG A 257 6.40 -14.02 -5.13
CA ARG A 257 5.45 -15.10 -4.77
C ARG A 257 4.12 -14.89 -5.48
N ARG A 258 3.45 -16.01 -5.79
CA ARG A 258 2.06 -15.97 -6.27
C ARG A 258 1.13 -15.53 -5.13
N LEU A 259 0.08 -14.80 -5.48
CA LEU A 259 -0.98 -14.41 -4.54
C LEU A 259 -2.13 -15.42 -4.54
N ASP A 260 -2.23 -16.25 -5.57
CA ASP A 260 -3.19 -17.34 -5.75
C ASP A 260 -2.46 -18.70 -5.75
N GLY A 261 -3.10 -19.75 -5.29
CA GLY A 261 -2.55 -21.12 -5.29
C GLY A 261 -1.34 -21.31 -4.37
N ASN A 262 -0.26 -21.90 -4.88
CA ASN A 262 0.98 -22.12 -4.12
C ASN A 262 1.72 -20.80 -3.90
N GLN A 263 1.81 -20.37 -2.64
CA GLN A 263 2.39 -19.09 -2.23
C GLN A 263 3.88 -19.17 -1.85
N ALA A 264 4.60 -20.22 -2.27
CA ALA A 264 6.04 -20.30 -2.05
C ALA A 264 6.73 -19.07 -2.65
N ALA A 265 7.63 -18.47 -1.88
CA ALA A 265 8.42 -17.35 -2.33
C ALA A 265 9.71 -17.86 -3.00
N HIS A 266 10.02 -17.31 -4.17
CA HIS A 266 11.25 -17.56 -4.92
C HIS A 266 12.17 -16.35 -4.82
N ALA A 267 13.47 -16.56 -4.70
CA ALA A 267 14.45 -15.51 -4.89
C ALA A 267 14.31 -14.95 -6.32
N ALA A 268 14.39 -13.65 -6.48
CA ALA A 268 14.18 -13.00 -7.77
C ALA A 268 15.18 -11.87 -8.03
N ALA A 269 15.82 -11.89 -9.17
CA ALA A 269 16.56 -10.76 -9.72
C ALA A 269 15.57 -9.87 -10.48
N ILE A 270 15.39 -8.64 -10.02
CA ILE A 270 14.33 -7.74 -10.46
C ILE A 270 14.96 -6.57 -11.23
N SER A 271 14.50 -6.30 -12.43
CA SER A 271 14.91 -5.15 -13.24
C SER A 271 13.75 -4.15 -13.34
N ILE A 272 14.01 -2.90 -12.97
CA ILE A 272 13.13 -1.76 -13.23
C ILE A 272 13.80 -0.88 -14.28
N GLY A 273 13.13 -0.65 -15.39
CA GLY A 273 13.67 0.11 -16.49
C GLY A 273 12.65 0.88 -17.29
N THR A 274 13.17 1.66 -18.26
CA THR A 274 12.34 2.33 -19.25
C THR A 274 12.34 1.51 -20.54
N ASN A 275 11.18 1.26 -21.11
CA ASN A 275 11.07 0.60 -22.41
C ASN A 275 10.93 1.65 -23.51
N PRO A 276 11.97 1.92 -24.31
CA PRO A 276 11.91 2.93 -25.36
C PRO A 276 10.96 2.56 -26.52
N THR A 277 10.42 1.32 -26.54
CA THR A 277 9.67 0.80 -27.71
C THR A 277 8.16 0.96 -27.61
N PHE A 278 7.60 1.26 -26.42
CA PHE A 278 6.14 1.33 -26.21
C PHE A 278 5.63 2.64 -25.58
N THR A 279 6.47 3.65 -25.47
CA THR A 279 6.07 4.93 -24.88
C THR A 279 5.35 5.81 -25.89
N LYS A 280 4.16 6.30 -25.51
CA LYS A 280 3.61 7.53 -26.12
C LYS A 280 4.59 8.68 -25.86
N PRO A 281 4.72 9.64 -26.78
CA PRO A 281 5.59 10.79 -26.54
C PRO A 281 5.16 11.51 -25.25
N GLY A 282 6.00 11.46 -24.21
CA GLY A 282 5.80 12.24 -22.99
C GLY A 282 6.01 11.52 -21.66
N ASP A 283 5.94 10.18 -21.58
CA ASP A 283 6.10 9.47 -20.32
C ASP A 283 6.90 8.17 -20.50
N PRO A 284 8.08 8.02 -19.91
CA PRO A 284 8.79 6.74 -19.94
C PRO A 284 8.03 5.76 -19.05
N GLU A 285 7.22 4.90 -19.65
CA GLU A 285 6.56 3.82 -18.93
C GLU A 285 7.64 2.90 -18.33
N LEU A 286 7.72 2.88 -16.99
CA LEU A 286 8.61 1.97 -16.28
C LEU A 286 8.05 0.56 -16.40
N PHE A 287 8.90 -0.41 -16.70
CA PHE A 287 8.55 -1.82 -16.68
C PHE A 287 9.22 -2.53 -15.52
N ILE A 288 8.60 -3.59 -15.06
CA ILE A 288 9.15 -4.51 -14.05
C ILE A 288 9.32 -5.86 -14.71
N GLU A 289 10.58 -6.33 -14.76
CA GLU A 289 10.91 -7.69 -15.13
C GLU A 289 11.54 -8.40 -13.93
N ALA A 290 11.18 -9.66 -13.71
CA ALA A 290 11.77 -10.46 -12.64
C ALA A 290 12.16 -11.85 -13.15
N HIS A 291 13.42 -12.24 -12.93
CA HIS A 291 13.89 -13.60 -13.08
C HIS A 291 13.76 -14.33 -11.74
N LEU A 292 12.90 -15.33 -11.68
CA LEU A 292 12.72 -16.17 -10.50
C LEU A 292 13.77 -17.28 -10.52
N LEU A 293 14.63 -17.30 -9.49
CA LEU A 293 15.67 -18.30 -9.39
C LEU A 293 15.07 -19.68 -9.12
N ASP A 294 15.60 -20.68 -9.81
CA ASP A 294 15.22 -22.09 -9.65
C ASP A 294 13.74 -22.38 -9.87
N PHE A 295 13.02 -21.49 -10.56
CA PHE A 295 11.62 -21.68 -10.89
C PHE A 295 11.47 -22.27 -12.31
N ILE A 296 10.65 -23.32 -12.39
CA ILE A 296 10.26 -23.95 -13.67
C ILE A 296 8.73 -23.99 -13.68
N GLY A 297 8.12 -23.33 -14.67
CA GLY A 297 6.67 -23.33 -14.83
C GLY A 297 6.17 -22.13 -15.61
N ASP A 298 4.87 -22.06 -15.75
CA ASP A 298 4.15 -20.95 -16.37
C ASP A 298 3.48 -20.09 -15.30
N LEU A 299 3.65 -18.77 -15.43
CA LEU A 299 3.11 -17.76 -14.54
C LEU A 299 2.26 -16.71 -15.26
N TYR A 300 1.98 -16.87 -16.56
CA TYR A 300 1.11 -15.94 -17.27
C TYR A 300 -0.26 -15.85 -16.58
N ASP A 301 -0.82 -14.66 -16.55
CA ASP A 301 -2.07 -14.32 -15.88
C ASP A 301 -2.08 -14.56 -14.36
N ALA A 302 -0.95 -14.97 -13.76
CA ALA A 302 -0.83 -15.09 -12.32
C ALA A 302 -0.66 -13.72 -11.66
N ARG A 303 -1.31 -13.51 -10.53
CA ARG A 303 -1.05 -12.37 -9.67
C ARG A 303 0.18 -12.65 -8.81
N MET A 304 1.16 -11.77 -8.89
CA MET A 304 2.42 -11.89 -8.18
C MET A 304 2.64 -10.72 -7.24
N ARG A 305 3.32 -10.99 -6.13
CA ARG A 305 3.90 -9.96 -5.25
C ARG A 305 5.40 -10.01 -5.37
N ILE A 306 5.99 -8.87 -5.70
CA ILE A 306 7.43 -8.68 -5.81
C ILE A 306 7.91 -7.86 -4.61
N GLN A 307 8.84 -8.41 -3.83
CA GLN A 307 9.50 -7.76 -2.70
C GLN A 307 10.90 -7.31 -3.09
N PHE A 308 11.25 -6.07 -2.79
CA PHE A 308 12.56 -5.48 -3.03
C PHE A 308 13.38 -5.51 -1.74
N LEU A 309 14.52 -6.20 -1.76
CA LEU A 309 15.39 -6.35 -0.59
C LEU A 309 16.61 -5.44 -0.66
N THR A 310 17.31 -5.41 -1.80
CA THR A 310 18.57 -4.69 -1.96
C THR A 310 18.74 -4.18 -3.39
N HIS A 311 19.21 -2.94 -3.54
CA HIS A 311 19.64 -2.42 -4.82
C HIS A 311 21.02 -3.02 -5.19
N LEU A 312 21.12 -3.68 -6.34
CA LEU A 312 22.35 -4.33 -6.79
C LEU A 312 23.20 -3.40 -7.63
N ARG A 313 22.60 -2.75 -8.63
CA ARG A 313 23.27 -1.82 -9.54
C ARG A 313 22.30 -0.95 -10.33
N GLU A 314 22.82 0.12 -10.89
CA GLU A 314 22.12 0.95 -11.88
C GLU A 314 21.93 0.18 -13.20
N GLN A 315 20.92 0.59 -13.98
CA GLN A 315 20.83 0.17 -15.36
C GLN A 315 21.97 0.78 -16.18
N ARG A 316 22.53 -0.03 -17.07
CA ARG A 316 23.56 0.43 -18.01
C ARG A 316 23.36 -0.22 -19.40
N ARG A 317 23.89 0.43 -20.42
CA ARG A 317 24.03 -0.18 -21.75
C ARG A 317 25.23 -1.09 -21.76
N PHE A 318 25.13 -2.21 -22.49
CA PHE A 318 26.22 -3.17 -22.67
C PHE A 318 26.72 -3.08 -24.11
N ALA A 319 28.03 -3.23 -24.30
CA ALA A 319 28.67 -3.18 -25.61
C ALA A 319 28.39 -4.47 -26.40
N SER A 320 28.16 -5.60 -25.72
CA SER A 320 27.88 -6.90 -26.34
C SER A 320 26.83 -7.69 -25.54
N VAL A 321 26.29 -8.72 -26.18
CA VAL A 321 25.38 -9.69 -25.52
C VAL A 321 26.13 -10.48 -24.45
N ASP A 322 27.39 -10.82 -24.67
CA ASP A 322 28.21 -11.56 -23.70
C ASP A 322 28.40 -10.74 -22.41
N GLU A 323 28.67 -9.44 -22.52
CA GLU A 323 28.78 -8.55 -21.37
C GLU A 323 27.45 -8.49 -20.58
N LEU A 324 26.32 -8.45 -21.28
CA LEU A 324 24.99 -8.50 -20.64
C LEU A 324 24.81 -9.82 -19.89
N ILE A 325 25.15 -10.96 -20.50
CA ILE A 325 25.00 -12.28 -19.86
C ILE A 325 25.86 -12.37 -18.61
N VAL A 326 27.14 -11.93 -18.68
CA VAL A 326 28.04 -11.91 -17.50
C VAL A 326 27.46 -11.08 -16.36
N ALA A 327 26.92 -9.90 -16.68
CA ALA A 327 26.29 -9.03 -15.67
C ALA A 327 25.01 -9.69 -15.06
N MET A 328 24.17 -10.32 -15.88
CA MET A 328 22.99 -11.05 -15.41
C MET A 328 23.36 -12.21 -14.48
N GLN A 329 24.40 -12.97 -14.81
CA GLN A 329 24.89 -14.08 -13.96
C GLN A 329 25.41 -13.56 -12.60
N ALA A 330 26.10 -12.42 -12.59
CA ALA A 330 26.56 -11.77 -11.37
C ALA A 330 25.35 -11.28 -10.52
N ASP A 331 24.33 -10.70 -11.14
CA ASP A 331 23.09 -10.28 -10.46
C ASP A 331 22.36 -11.48 -9.83
N ILE A 332 22.26 -12.61 -10.56
CA ILE A 332 21.65 -13.85 -10.09
C ILE A 332 22.44 -14.43 -8.90
N ALA A 333 23.76 -14.50 -9.00
CA ALA A 333 24.61 -15.00 -7.91
C ALA A 333 24.44 -14.14 -6.65
N ARG A 334 24.47 -12.80 -6.81
CA ARG A 334 24.27 -11.88 -5.67
C ARG A 334 22.86 -11.95 -5.09
N THR A 335 21.85 -12.12 -5.94
CA THR A 335 20.46 -12.32 -5.49
C THR A 335 20.35 -13.60 -4.67
N ARG A 336 21.00 -14.69 -5.08
CA ARG A 336 21.02 -15.96 -4.34
C ARG A 336 21.62 -15.79 -2.94
N GLU A 337 22.74 -15.08 -2.82
CA GLU A 337 23.38 -14.81 -1.52
C GLU A 337 22.49 -14.00 -0.57
N ILE A 338 21.71 -13.04 -1.11
CA ILE A 338 20.86 -12.15 -0.29
C ILE A 338 19.56 -12.82 0.14
N CYS A 339 19.02 -13.70 -0.70
CA CYS A 339 17.65 -14.22 -0.51
C CYS A 339 17.61 -15.64 0.10
N LEU A 340 18.68 -16.40 0.02
CA LEU A 340 18.78 -17.79 0.50
C LEU A 340 19.75 -17.91 1.65
#